data_2bea11c8322ca934367357b293d6789f
#
_entry.id   2bea11c8322ca934367357b293d6789f
#
_cell.length_a   1.000
_cell.length_b   1.000
_cell.length_c   1.000
_cell.angle_alpha   90.00
_cell.angle_beta   90.00
_cell.angle_gamma   90.00
#
_symmetry.space_group_name_H-M   'P 1'
#
loop_
_entity.id
_entity.type
_entity.pdbx_description
1 polymer ?
#
loop_
_entity_poly.entity_id
_entity_poly.type
_entity_poly.pdbx_seq_one_letter_code
_entity_poly.pdbx_strand_id
1 'polypeptide(L)'
;MKIKGLKLIISSLILCGSMTMAAHAADKVIIGTFGDPVPVQMAAHDGKLAAATGWNIDWRKFASGTDVIAAMASGDVLLAELGSSPFAIGATQGVDFEAFMLDYVIGKSESLIVRNGAGINSLTDLKGKRVATPIGSTAHFSLMGALKHAGISGKDLTVMGMPPDQITAAWQQGAIDAAFVWPPAQTQILKTGTRLVGADKVAEWGYPTFNVWVVNKKFAAANKDSLIAFMKAVDAANLDYLQNKAAWTADSAKIKSIAAQTGADPNAVPVTLEGYKFLPLAEQLEPAWMGGGIAKAVKDTAAFLKSAGRIDQAADDYSNSVNIEYLKAAVQ
;
A
#
# COMPACT_ATOMS: atom_id res chain seq x y z
N MET A 1 -82.54 7.02 52.03
CA MET A 1 -82.04 7.77 50.93
C MET A 1 -80.63 7.24 50.68
N LYS A 2 -80.46 6.52 49.52
CA LYS A 2 -79.26 5.71 49.27
C LYS A 2 -78.24 6.54 48.46
N ILE A 3 -77.01 6.69 48.92
CA ILE A 3 -75.90 7.30 48.21
C ILE A 3 -75.08 6.17 47.66
N LYS A 4 -74.97 6.10 46.27
CA LYS A 4 -74.20 5.16 45.58
C LYS A 4 -72.71 5.59 45.48
N GLY A 5 -71.81 4.70 45.89
CA GLY A 5 -70.39 4.92 45.86
C GLY A 5 -69.86 4.87 44.42
N LEU A 6 -68.99 5.81 44.01
CA LEU A 6 -68.28 5.92 42.78
C LEU A 6 -66.92 5.18 42.92
N LYS A 7 -66.75 4.10 42.20
CA LYS A 7 -65.47 3.39 42.13
C LYS A 7 -64.55 4.09 41.13
N LEU A 8 -63.44 4.63 41.60
CA LEU A 8 -62.36 5.21 40.80
C LEU A 8 -61.50 4.07 40.27
N ILE A 9 -61.47 3.85 38.94
CA ILE A 9 -60.54 2.92 38.27
C ILE A 9 -59.32 3.72 37.87
N ILE A 10 -58.18 3.46 38.54
CA ILE A 10 -56.87 4.00 38.18
C ILE A 10 -56.30 3.10 37.11
N SER A 11 -56.34 3.54 35.87
CA SER A 11 -55.63 2.89 34.72
C SER A 11 -54.18 3.32 34.74
N SER A 12 -53.29 2.39 35.11
CA SER A 12 -51.84 2.57 35.00
C SER A 12 -51.43 2.47 33.53
N LEU A 13 -51.08 3.57 32.93
CA LEU A 13 -50.47 3.63 31.60
C LEU A 13 -49.00 3.22 31.76
N ILE A 14 -48.64 2.02 31.33
CA ILE A 14 -47.24 1.59 31.19
C ILE A 14 -46.69 2.25 29.91
N LEU A 15 -45.90 3.28 30.07
CA LEU A 15 -45.17 3.94 28.97
C LEU A 15 -43.96 3.06 28.63
N CYS A 16 -44.10 2.13 27.66
CA CYS A 16 -43.00 1.44 27.06
C CYS A 16 -42.20 2.46 26.22
N GLY A 17 -41.16 2.99 26.82
CA GLY A 17 -40.17 3.81 26.15
C GLY A 17 -39.40 2.92 25.15
N SER A 18 -39.77 2.95 23.88
CA SER A 18 -38.98 2.38 22.79
C SER A 18 -37.71 3.22 22.67
N MET A 19 -36.58 2.75 23.23
CA MET A 19 -35.26 3.26 22.87
C MET A 19 -35.04 2.92 21.39
N THR A 20 -35.37 3.85 20.53
CA THR A 20 -34.85 3.83 19.15
C THR A 20 -33.36 4.03 19.25
N MET A 21 -32.58 2.95 19.17
CA MET A 21 -31.17 3.03 18.80
C MET A 21 -31.13 3.71 17.43
N ALA A 22 -30.78 4.99 17.43
CA ALA A 22 -30.40 5.66 16.19
C ALA A 22 -29.19 4.88 15.65
N ALA A 23 -29.42 4.09 14.62
CA ALA A 23 -28.32 3.52 13.84
C ALA A 23 -27.58 4.74 13.25
N HIS A 24 -26.45 5.12 13.86
CA HIS A 24 -25.52 6.04 13.23
C HIS A 24 -25.11 5.37 11.92
N ALA A 25 -25.40 5.99 10.79
CA ALA A 25 -24.81 5.60 9.54
C ALA A 25 -23.28 5.64 9.75
N ALA A 26 -22.61 4.49 9.57
CA ALA A 26 -21.17 4.41 9.73
C ALA A 26 -20.55 5.46 8.81
N ASP A 27 -19.67 6.30 9.36
CA ASP A 27 -18.99 7.33 8.57
C ASP A 27 -18.25 6.69 7.41
N LYS A 28 -18.38 7.30 6.23
CA LYS A 28 -17.71 6.84 5.02
C LYS A 28 -16.21 7.07 5.17
N VAL A 29 -15.42 6.00 5.14
CA VAL A 29 -13.95 6.05 5.19
C VAL A 29 -13.40 5.72 3.81
N ILE A 30 -12.74 6.69 3.18
CA ILE A 30 -12.07 6.47 1.90
C ILE A 30 -10.67 5.93 2.17
N ILE A 31 -10.40 4.73 1.65
CA ILE A 31 -9.09 4.07 1.74
C ILE A 31 -8.43 4.06 0.36
N GLY A 32 -7.25 4.68 0.27
CA GLY A 32 -6.43 4.70 -0.94
C GLY A 32 -5.67 3.39 -1.12
N THR A 33 -5.67 2.84 -2.34
CA THR A 33 -4.94 1.62 -2.71
C THR A 33 -4.36 1.75 -4.11
N PHE A 34 -3.29 1.00 -4.40
CA PHE A 34 -2.77 0.84 -5.77
C PHE A 34 -3.46 -0.32 -6.49
N GLY A 35 -4.18 -1.16 -5.76
CA GLY A 35 -4.82 -2.37 -6.30
C GLY A 35 -3.82 -3.47 -6.59
N ASP A 36 -2.72 -3.53 -5.82
CA ASP A 36 -1.80 -4.65 -5.85
C ASP A 36 -2.51 -5.92 -5.40
N PRO A 37 -2.29 -7.06 -6.07
CA PRO A 37 -3.00 -8.29 -5.76
C PRO A 37 -2.40 -8.97 -4.51
N VAL A 38 -2.66 -8.40 -3.34
CA VAL A 38 -2.14 -8.81 -2.02
C VAL A 38 -3.26 -9.30 -1.09
N PRO A 39 -2.95 -10.02 0.02
CA PRO A 39 -3.98 -10.67 0.85
C PRO A 39 -5.04 -9.73 1.42
N VAL A 40 -4.70 -8.47 1.73
CA VAL A 40 -5.66 -7.48 2.21
C VAL A 40 -6.81 -7.25 1.22
N GLN A 41 -6.58 -7.41 -0.08
CA GLN A 41 -7.61 -7.23 -1.10
C GLN A 41 -8.67 -8.34 -1.06
N MET A 42 -8.29 -9.57 -0.64
CA MET A 42 -9.26 -10.62 -0.32
C MET A 42 -10.13 -10.21 0.88
N ALA A 43 -9.51 -9.72 1.95
CA ALA A 43 -10.24 -9.28 3.14
C ALA A 43 -11.16 -8.09 2.84
N ALA A 44 -10.76 -7.21 1.93
CA ALA A 44 -11.57 -6.10 1.43
C ALA A 44 -12.81 -6.60 0.65
N HIS A 45 -12.59 -7.47 -0.34
CA HIS A 45 -13.66 -8.05 -1.15
C HIS A 45 -14.68 -8.82 -0.30
N ASP A 46 -14.19 -9.61 0.64
CA ASP A 46 -15.02 -10.45 1.52
C ASP A 46 -15.73 -9.65 2.63
N GLY A 47 -15.57 -8.31 2.68
CA GLY A 47 -16.17 -7.44 3.67
C GLY A 47 -15.58 -7.57 5.08
N LYS A 48 -14.49 -8.31 5.27
CA LYS A 48 -13.88 -8.58 6.58
C LYS A 48 -13.35 -7.32 7.25
N LEU A 49 -12.78 -6.40 6.46
CA LEU A 49 -12.27 -5.12 6.98
C LEU A 49 -13.40 -4.21 7.45
N ALA A 50 -14.48 -4.09 6.68
CA ALA A 50 -15.66 -3.33 7.08
C ALA A 50 -16.32 -3.93 8.34
N ALA A 51 -16.45 -5.25 8.41
CA ALA A 51 -17.01 -5.93 9.57
C ALA A 51 -16.15 -5.77 10.82
N ALA A 52 -14.82 -5.79 10.70
CA ALA A 52 -13.91 -5.63 11.83
C ALA A 52 -13.88 -4.21 12.38
N THR A 53 -13.92 -3.21 11.49
CA THR A 53 -13.76 -1.78 11.85
C THR A 53 -15.06 -1.07 12.16
N GLY A 54 -16.19 -1.59 11.65
CA GLY A 54 -17.47 -0.87 11.65
C GLY A 54 -17.53 0.27 10.63
N TRP A 55 -16.53 0.45 9.79
CA TRP A 55 -16.47 1.52 8.78
C TRP A 55 -17.29 1.17 7.54
N ASN A 56 -17.88 2.20 6.94
CA ASN A 56 -18.37 2.14 5.57
C ASN A 56 -17.22 2.47 4.61
N ILE A 57 -16.48 1.44 4.17
CA ILE A 57 -15.22 1.60 3.42
C ILE A 57 -15.51 1.85 1.94
N ASP A 58 -14.91 2.91 1.40
CA ASP A 58 -14.84 3.19 -0.05
C ASP A 58 -13.39 3.04 -0.51
N TRP A 59 -13.11 2.03 -1.30
CA TRP A 59 -11.78 1.76 -1.86
C TRP A 59 -11.53 2.63 -3.08
N ARG A 60 -10.53 3.51 -3.01
CA ARG A 60 -10.15 4.37 -4.12
C ARG A 60 -8.80 3.97 -4.68
N LYS A 61 -8.78 3.55 -5.95
CA LYS A 61 -7.53 3.20 -6.63
C LYS A 61 -6.81 4.43 -7.14
N PHE A 62 -5.49 4.48 -6.89
CA PHE A 62 -4.58 5.52 -7.36
C PHE A 62 -3.55 4.95 -8.33
N ALA A 63 -3.11 5.77 -9.28
CA ALA A 63 -2.08 5.39 -10.24
C ALA A 63 -0.66 5.57 -9.69
N SER A 64 -0.49 6.45 -8.71
CA SER A 64 0.83 6.78 -8.14
C SER A 64 0.74 7.20 -6.67
N GLY A 65 1.88 7.07 -5.96
CA GLY A 65 1.98 7.55 -4.57
C GLY A 65 1.90 9.08 -4.45
N THR A 66 2.25 9.83 -5.48
CA THR A 66 2.11 11.29 -5.51
C THR A 66 0.63 11.70 -5.53
N ASP A 67 -0.22 10.95 -6.23
CA ASP A 67 -1.67 11.19 -6.22
C ASP A 67 -2.28 10.88 -4.84
N VAL A 68 -1.80 9.83 -4.16
CA VAL A 68 -2.19 9.51 -2.78
C VAL A 68 -1.81 10.63 -1.83
N ILE A 69 -0.57 11.17 -1.92
CA ILE A 69 -0.11 12.30 -1.11
C ILE A 69 -1.04 13.50 -1.30
N ALA A 70 -1.38 13.85 -2.54
CA ALA A 70 -2.27 14.97 -2.84
C ALA A 70 -3.68 14.77 -2.25
N ALA A 71 -4.23 13.56 -2.36
CA ALA A 71 -5.54 13.21 -1.81
C ALA A 71 -5.56 13.20 -0.27
N MET A 72 -4.46 12.79 0.38
CA MET A 72 -4.34 12.88 1.84
C MET A 72 -4.13 14.31 2.32
N ALA A 73 -3.36 15.12 1.60
CA ALA A 73 -3.14 16.53 1.92
C ALA A 73 -4.43 17.36 1.81
N SER A 74 -5.33 17.03 0.87
CA SER A 74 -6.66 17.66 0.76
C SER A 74 -7.66 17.17 1.81
N GLY A 75 -7.38 16.04 2.49
CA GLY A 75 -8.30 15.38 3.41
C GLY A 75 -9.34 14.47 2.74
N ASP A 76 -9.26 14.27 1.42
CA ASP A 76 -10.17 13.38 0.68
C ASP A 76 -9.95 11.90 1.00
N VAL A 77 -8.74 11.54 1.40
CA VAL A 77 -8.34 10.19 1.80
C VAL A 77 -7.78 10.23 3.22
N LEU A 78 -8.29 9.36 4.08
CA LEU A 78 -7.92 9.33 5.50
C LEU A 78 -6.95 8.20 5.83
N LEU A 79 -6.95 7.14 5.05
CA LEU A 79 -6.10 5.96 5.22
C LEU A 79 -5.67 5.46 3.83
N ALA A 80 -4.41 5.07 3.65
CA ALA A 80 -3.92 4.62 2.35
C ALA A 80 -2.70 3.70 2.44
N GLU A 81 -2.50 2.91 1.41
CA GLU A 81 -1.21 2.29 1.08
C GLU A 81 -0.27 3.35 0.50
N LEU A 82 0.99 3.35 0.91
CA LEU A 82 1.98 4.29 0.40
C LEU A 82 3.37 3.65 0.34
N GLY A 83 4.01 3.72 -0.82
CA GLY A 83 5.39 3.22 -0.98
C GLY A 83 6.40 4.07 -0.22
N SER A 84 7.53 3.49 0.16
CA SER A 84 8.59 4.15 0.95
C SER A 84 9.09 5.46 0.34
N SER A 85 9.20 5.54 -0.99
CA SER A 85 9.64 6.75 -1.69
C SER A 85 8.60 7.87 -1.62
N PRO A 86 7.34 7.68 -2.04
CA PRO A 86 6.32 8.72 -1.84
C PRO A 86 6.04 9.01 -0.36
N PHE A 87 6.16 8.03 0.56
CA PHE A 87 6.08 8.30 1.99
C PHE A 87 7.14 9.30 2.45
N ALA A 88 8.40 9.12 2.02
CA ALA A 88 9.48 10.07 2.31
C ALA A 88 9.18 11.47 1.73
N ILE A 89 8.62 11.56 0.53
CA ILE A 89 8.22 12.82 -0.10
C ILE A 89 7.14 13.51 0.74
N GLY A 90 6.03 12.84 1.03
CA GLY A 90 4.90 13.43 1.76
C GLY A 90 5.27 13.81 3.20
N ALA A 91 6.06 12.99 3.89
CA ALA A 91 6.57 13.30 5.23
C ALA A 91 7.49 14.54 5.21
N THR A 92 8.35 14.69 4.18
CA THR A 92 9.19 15.86 3.99
C THR A 92 8.37 17.13 3.71
N GLN A 93 7.26 16.98 2.98
CA GLN A 93 6.33 18.07 2.68
C GLN A 93 5.44 18.47 3.86
N GLY A 94 5.49 17.72 4.98
CA GLY A 94 4.70 17.99 6.18
C GLY A 94 3.23 17.61 6.04
N VAL A 95 2.89 16.65 5.18
CA VAL A 95 1.53 16.12 5.07
C VAL A 95 1.14 15.47 6.41
N ASP A 96 -0.07 15.76 6.91
CA ASP A 96 -0.55 15.34 8.24
C ASP A 96 -0.98 13.87 8.25
N PHE A 97 -0.01 12.99 8.09
CA PHE A 97 -0.17 11.54 8.20
C PHE A 97 0.93 10.90 9.05
N GLU A 98 0.72 9.66 9.42
CA GLU A 98 1.72 8.79 10.05
C GLU A 98 1.60 7.36 9.51
N ALA A 99 2.74 6.67 9.36
CA ALA A 99 2.77 5.24 9.11
C ALA A 99 2.49 4.49 10.42
N PHE A 100 1.53 3.57 10.40
CA PHE A 100 1.12 2.82 11.58
C PHE A 100 1.33 1.31 11.45
N MET A 101 1.59 0.81 10.24
CA MET A 101 1.84 -0.59 9.95
C MET A 101 2.63 -0.72 8.65
N LEU A 102 3.56 -1.67 8.60
CA LEU A 102 4.16 -2.12 7.35
C LEU A 102 3.15 -2.99 6.60
N ASP A 103 2.92 -2.71 5.33
CA ASP A 103 2.05 -3.53 4.50
C ASP A 103 2.82 -4.74 3.97
N TYR A 104 3.88 -4.49 3.21
CA TYR A 104 4.82 -5.52 2.73
C TYR A 104 6.17 -4.90 2.34
N VAL A 105 7.22 -5.74 2.34
CA VAL A 105 8.51 -5.42 1.72
C VAL A 105 8.45 -5.80 0.25
N ILE A 106 8.88 -4.87 -0.60
CA ILE A 106 8.86 -5.06 -2.05
C ILE A 106 10.05 -5.92 -2.47
N GLY A 107 9.75 -6.98 -3.20
CA GLY A 107 10.74 -7.89 -3.78
C GLY A 107 10.64 -7.93 -5.31
N LYS A 108 10.58 -9.14 -5.86
CA LYS A 108 10.53 -9.38 -7.31
C LYS A 108 9.26 -8.87 -7.99
N SER A 109 8.20 -8.58 -7.23
CA SER A 109 6.97 -7.97 -7.78
C SER A 109 7.20 -6.58 -8.33
N GLU A 110 8.29 -5.90 -7.96
CA GLU A 110 8.73 -4.67 -8.61
C GLU A 110 10.10 -4.92 -9.25
N SER A 111 10.21 -4.75 -10.56
CA SER A 111 11.41 -5.18 -11.29
C SER A 111 11.68 -4.35 -12.53
N LEU A 112 12.96 -4.28 -12.90
CA LEU A 112 13.41 -3.82 -14.19
C LEU A 112 13.26 -4.95 -15.23
N ILE A 113 12.34 -4.73 -16.15
CA ILE A 113 12.09 -5.64 -17.29
C ILE A 113 12.70 -5.02 -18.52
N VAL A 114 13.44 -5.82 -19.28
CA VAL A 114 14.05 -5.43 -20.56
C VAL A 114 13.37 -6.16 -21.71
N ARG A 115 13.19 -5.48 -22.83
CA ARG A 115 12.57 -6.04 -24.03
C ARG A 115 13.44 -7.14 -24.61
N ASN A 116 12.85 -8.28 -24.95
CA ASN A 116 13.54 -9.35 -25.65
C ASN A 116 14.06 -8.83 -26.99
N GLY A 117 15.33 -9.09 -27.31
CA GLY A 117 15.96 -8.62 -28.53
C GLY A 117 16.48 -7.18 -28.52
N ALA A 118 16.32 -6.42 -27.41
CA ALA A 118 16.84 -5.04 -27.30
C ALA A 118 18.37 -4.97 -27.05
N GLY A 119 19.05 -6.11 -26.94
CA GLY A 119 20.49 -6.18 -26.68
C GLY A 119 20.85 -5.72 -25.24
N ILE A 120 19.96 -5.89 -24.27
CA ILE A 120 20.18 -5.53 -22.87
C ILE A 120 20.30 -6.83 -22.06
N ASN A 121 21.52 -7.15 -21.61
CA ASN A 121 21.84 -8.34 -20.83
C ASN A 121 22.39 -8.00 -19.44
N SER A 122 22.75 -6.73 -19.22
CA SER A 122 23.30 -6.20 -17.99
C SER A 122 22.82 -4.78 -17.76
N LEU A 123 22.99 -4.25 -16.53
CA LEU A 123 22.63 -2.85 -16.24
C LEU A 123 23.43 -1.86 -17.11
N THR A 124 24.68 -2.19 -17.49
CA THR A 124 25.52 -1.32 -18.31
C THR A 124 25.00 -1.15 -19.73
N ASP A 125 24.22 -2.11 -20.24
CA ASP A 125 23.60 -2.05 -21.57
C ASP A 125 22.40 -1.09 -21.64
N LEU A 126 21.99 -0.51 -20.50
CA LEU A 126 20.95 0.51 -20.43
C LEU A 126 21.41 1.88 -20.98
N LYS A 127 22.72 2.09 -21.17
CA LYS A 127 23.23 3.34 -21.76
C LYS A 127 22.64 3.57 -23.15
N GLY A 128 22.11 4.78 -23.38
CA GLY A 128 21.43 5.16 -24.60
C GLY A 128 20.03 4.58 -24.79
N LYS A 129 19.53 3.77 -23.86
CA LYS A 129 18.20 3.15 -23.94
C LYS A 129 17.10 4.04 -23.35
N ARG A 130 15.84 3.77 -23.74
CA ARG A 130 14.62 4.40 -23.23
C ARG A 130 14.06 3.52 -22.14
N VAL A 131 14.13 4.01 -20.90
CA VAL A 131 13.71 3.27 -19.70
C VAL A 131 12.55 4.00 -19.04
N ALA A 132 11.39 3.36 -18.94
CA ALA A 132 10.21 3.93 -18.33
C ALA A 132 10.09 3.55 -16.86
N THR A 133 9.56 4.46 -16.04
CA THR A 133 9.18 4.23 -14.63
C THR A 133 8.24 5.31 -14.15
N PRO A 134 7.32 5.04 -13.20
CA PRO A 134 6.54 6.09 -12.56
C PRO A 134 7.43 6.95 -11.64
N ILE A 135 7.62 8.22 -12.01
CA ILE A 135 8.51 9.14 -11.28
C ILE A 135 8.01 9.36 -9.84
N GLY A 136 8.93 9.36 -8.88
CA GLY A 136 8.64 9.52 -7.44
C GLY A 136 8.20 8.25 -6.74
N SER A 137 8.02 7.13 -7.48
CA SER A 137 7.64 5.83 -6.91
C SER A 137 8.84 5.06 -6.34
N THR A 138 8.56 3.94 -5.67
CA THR A 138 9.53 2.93 -5.26
C THR A 138 10.28 2.33 -6.45
N ALA A 139 9.60 2.10 -7.56
CA ALA A 139 10.21 1.64 -8.82
C ALA A 139 11.23 2.64 -9.37
N HIS A 140 10.93 3.93 -9.32
CA HIS A 140 11.88 4.97 -9.70
C HIS A 140 13.09 4.99 -8.77
N PHE A 141 12.87 4.89 -7.45
CA PHE A 141 13.95 4.80 -6.47
C PHE A 141 14.82 3.56 -6.72
N SER A 142 14.22 2.40 -6.93
CA SER A 142 14.92 1.15 -7.25
C SER A 142 15.71 1.26 -8.58
N LEU A 143 15.14 1.87 -9.62
CA LEU A 143 15.85 2.12 -10.88
C LEU A 143 17.10 2.98 -10.63
N MET A 144 16.95 4.08 -9.92
CA MET A 144 18.08 4.98 -9.65
C MET A 144 19.14 4.30 -8.77
N GLY A 145 18.73 3.47 -7.80
CA GLY A 145 19.62 2.64 -7.00
C GLY A 145 20.40 1.64 -7.85
N ALA A 146 19.73 0.96 -8.78
CA ALA A 146 20.36 0.02 -9.71
C ALA A 146 21.37 0.73 -10.64
N LEU A 147 21.02 1.89 -11.18
CA LEU A 147 21.93 2.70 -12.00
C LEU A 147 23.16 3.13 -11.21
N LYS A 148 22.98 3.61 -9.97
CA LYS A 148 24.09 4.02 -9.11
C LYS A 148 25.00 2.85 -8.77
N HIS A 149 24.45 1.66 -8.47
CA HIS A 149 25.22 0.45 -8.24
C HIS A 149 26.08 0.07 -9.46
N ALA A 150 25.54 0.24 -10.67
CA ALA A 150 26.24 -0.03 -11.93
C ALA A 150 27.20 1.10 -12.37
N GLY A 151 27.31 2.20 -11.61
CA GLY A 151 28.13 3.36 -12.00
C GLY A 151 27.62 4.12 -13.21
N ILE A 152 26.28 4.07 -13.46
CA ILE A 152 25.63 4.72 -14.61
C ILE A 152 24.92 5.97 -14.12
N SER A 153 25.12 7.08 -14.81
CA SER A 153 24.36 8.30 -14.58
C SER A 153 22.96 8.20 -15.19
N GLY A 154 21.95 8.75 -14.55
CA GLY A 154 20.63 8.90 -15.17
C GLY A 154 20.63 9.73 -16.47
N LYS A 155 21.73 10.45 -16.77
CA LYS A 155 21.94 11.19 -18.03
C LYS A 155 22.46 10.30 -19.17
N ASP A 156 22.96 9.10 -18.86
CA ASP A 156 23.48 8.15 -19.86
C ASP A 156 22.38 7.40 -20.59
N LEU A 157 21.13 7.55 -20.16
CA LEU A 157 19.93 6.92 -20.74
C LEU A 157 18.76 7.90 -20.72
N THR A 158 17.69 7.57 -21.44
CA THR A 158 16.45 8.36 -21.41
C THR A 158 15.48 7.77 -20.39
N VAL A 159 15.38 8.38 -19.20
CA VAL A 159 14.36 7.99 -18.22
C VAL A 159 13.04 8.67 -18.54
N MET A 160 12.01 7.86 -18.86
CA MET A 160 10.68 8.33 -19.25
C MET A 160 9.70 8.15 -18.09
N GLY A 161 9.22 9.28 -17.55
CA GLY A 161 8.20 9.28 -16.49
C GLY A 161 6.81 9.02 -17.05
N MET A 162 6.19 7.91 -16.67
CA MET A 162 4.81 7.61 -17.06
C MET A 162 4.16 6.63 -16.07
N PRO A 163 2.83 6.68 -15.88
CA PRO A 163 2.12 5.73 -15.01
C PRO A 163 2.10 4.31 -15.62
N PRO A 164 1.82 3.27 -14.80
CA PRO A 164 1.95 1.87 -15.21
C PRO A 164 1.14 1.46 -16.44
N ASP A 165 -0.06 2.01 -16.63
CA ASP A 165 -0.92 1.77 -17.80
C ASP A 165 -0.29 2.32 -19.09
N GLN A 166 0.28 3.53 -19.02
CA GLN A 166 1.00 4.12 -20.14
C GLN A 166 2.31 3.38 -20.44
N ILE A 167 3.00 2.84 -19.42
CA ILE A 167 4.16 1.96 -19.61
C ILE A 167 3.77 0.73 -20.45
N THR A 168 2.64 0.10 -20.10
CA THR A 168 2.13 -1.05 -20.87
C THR A 168 1.86 -0.69 -22.34
N ALA A 169 1.21 0.45 -22.59
CA ALA A 169 0.93 0.92 -23.94
C ALA A 169 2.21 1.26 -24.72
N ALA A 170 3.15 2.00 -24.11
CA ALA A 170 4.44 2.35 -24.70
C ALA A 170 5.30 1.10 -25.01
N TRP A 171 5.22 0.09 -24.14
CA TRP A 171 5.86 -1.20 -24.38
C TRP A 171 5.27 -1.90 -25.60
N GLN A 172 3.95 -2.00 -25.73
CA GLN A 172 3.30 -2.62 -26.89
C GLN A 172 3.66 -1.94 -28.20
N GLN A 173 3.83 -0.62 -28.18
CA GLN A 173 4.21 0.19 -29.34
C GLN A 173 5.74 0.16 -29.67
N GLY A 174 6.57 -0.48 -28.84
CA GLY A 174 8.02 -0.45 -29.01
C GLY A 174 8.65 0.91 -28.71
N ALA A 175 7.94 1.80 -28.01
CA ALA A 175 8.40 3.14 -27.66
C ALA A 175 9.43 3.16 -26.52
N ILE A 176 9.56 2.08 -25.75
CA ILE A 176 10.52 1.90 -24.66
C ILE A 176 11.26 0.57 -24.78
N ASP A 177 12.48 0.54 -24.27
CA ASP A 177 13.38 -0.60 -24.36
C ASP A 177 13.41 -1.40 -23.03
N ALA A 178 13.12 -0.73 -21.92
CA ALA A 178 13.02 -1.30 -20.58
C ALA A 178 12.01 -0.52 -19.73
N ALA A 179 11.55 -1.14 -18.64
CA ALA A 179 10.75 -0.45 -17.62
C ALA A 179 10.99 -1.05 -16.23
N PHE A 180 11.08 -0.19 -15.22
CA PHE A 180 11.01 -0.58 -13.82
C PHE A 180 9.59 -0.29 -13.33
N VAL A 181 8.84 -1.33 -13.00
CA VAL A 181 7.40 -1.21 -12.72
C VAL A 181 6.89 -2.44 -11.94
N TRP A 182 5.70 -2.32 -11.39
CA TRP A 182 4.97 -3.35 -10.63
C TRP A 182 3.76 -3.91 -11.40
N PRO A 183 3.11 -5.00 -10.92
CA PRO A 183 1.88 -5.53 -11.50
C PRO A 183 0.72 -4.51 -11.45
N PRO A 184 -0.22 -4.54 -12.41
CA PRO A 184 -0.31 -5.52 -13.50
C PRO A 184 0.59 -5.21 -14.70
N ALA A 185 1.16 -4.00 -14.81
CA ALA A 185 2.00 -3.60 -15.93
C ALA A 185 3.22 -4.53 -16.08
N GLN A 186 3.93 -4.82 -14.98
CA GLN A 186 5.05 -5.77 -14.96
C GLN A 186 4.66 -7.12 -15.58
N THR A 187 3.53 -7.70 -15.14
CA THR A 187 3.04 -8.99 -15.65
C THR A 187 2.77 -8.95 -17.16
N GLN A 188 2.25 -7.83 -17.66
CA GLN A 188 1.96 -7.68 -19.08
C GLN A 188 3.25 -7.61 -19.92
N ILE A 189 4.22 -6.79 -19.51
CA ILE A 189 5.46 -6.59 -20.26
C ILE A 189 6.41 -7.81 -20.16
N LEU A 190 6.32 -8.61 -19.08
CA LEU A 190 7.05 -9.88 -18.96
C LEU A 190 6.67 -10.92 -20.01
N LYS A 191 5.51 -10.80 -20.68
CA LYS A 191 5.13 -11.71 -21.77
C LYS A 191 6.08 -11.63 -22.96
N THR A 192 6.75 -10.49 -23.15
CA THR A 192 7.67 -10.21 -24.27
C THR A 192 8.98 -9.59 -23.81
N GLY A 193 9.24 -9.63 -22.52
CA GLY A 193 10.45 -9.12 -21.88
C GLY A 193 11.03 -10.12 -20.87
N THR A 194 12.22 -9.80 -20.40
CA THR A 194 12.94 -10.58 -19.40
C THR A 194 13.24 -9.69 -18.18
N ARG A 195 13.07 -10.22 -16.96
CA ARG A 195 13.48 -9.53 -15.74
C ARG A 195 14.99 -9.47 -15.68
N LEU A 196 15.54 -8.25 -15.68
CA LEU A 196 16.98 -8.02 -15.53
C LEU A 196 17.37 -7.97 -14.05
N VAL A 197 16.59 -7.25 -13.21
CA VAL A 197 16.82 -7.13 -11.77
C VAL A 197 15.50 -6.86 -11.06
N GLY A 198 15.29 -7.47 -9.88
CA GLY A 198 14.18 -7.19 -8.99
C GLY A 198 14.57 -6.20 -7.89
N ALA A 199 13.57 -5.59 -7.26
CA ALA A 199 13.79 -4.70 -6.12
C ALA A 199 14.42 -5.41 -4.92
N ASP A 200 14.23 -6.73 -4.77
CA ASP A 200 14.94 -7.57 -3.79
C ASP A 200 16.45 -7.47 -3.97
N LYS A 201 16.95 -7.56 -5.20
CA LYS A 201 18.38 -7.44 -5.48
C LYS A 201 18.89 -6.01 -5.29
N VAL A 202 18.08 -5.02 -5.65
CA VAL A 202 18.40 -3.61 -5.43
C VAL A 202 18.47 -3.29 -3.94
N ALA A 203 17.63 -3.91 -3.12
CA ALA A 203 17.66 -3.79 -1.66
C ALA A 203 18.99 -4.31 -1.06
N GLU A 204 19.54 -5.43 -1.58
CA GLU A 204 20.86 -5.93 -1.18
C GLU A 204 21.99 -4.93 -1.46
N TRP A 205 21.82 -4.06 -2.45
CA TRP A 205 22.75 -2.98 -2.77
C TRP A 205 22.56 -1.71 -1.92
N GLY A 206 21.65 -1.76 -0.92
CA GLY A 206 21.39 -0.67 0.03
C GLY A 206 20.22 0.24 -0.34
N TYR A 207 19.36 -0.17 -1.27
CA TYR A 207 18.17 0.60 -1.70
C TYR A 207 16.88 -0.19 -1.48
N PRO A 208 16.52 -0.55 -0.22
CA PRO A 208 15.29 -1.29 0.07
C PRO A 208 14.05 -0.44 -0.20
N THR A 209 13.01 -1.10 -0.67
CA THR A 209 11.68 -0.51 -0.87
C THR A 209 10.60 -1.35 -0.18
N PHE A 210 9.55 -0.68 0.30
CA PHE A 210 8.45 -1.28 1.02
C PHE A 210 7.19 -0.41 0.86
N ASN A 211 6.03 -0.97 1.17
CA ASN A 211 4.79 -0.23 1.36
C ASN A 211 4.44 -0.19 2.85
N VAL A 212 3.88 0.93 3.27
CA VAL A 212 3.31 1.16 4.59
C VAL A 212 1.84 1.55 4.47
N TRP A 213 1.07 1.24 5.48
CA TRP A 213 -0.23 1.84 5.72
C TRP A 213 -0.03 3.14 6.46
N VAL A 214 -0.54 4.22 5.87
CA VAL A 214 -0.54 5.57 6.44
C VAL A 214 -1.94 6.01 6.78
N VAL A 215 -2.07 6.84 7.81
CA VAL A 215 -3.34 7.36 8.28
C VAL A 215 -3.22 8.84 8.64
N ASN A 216 -4.26 9.64 8.40
CA ASN A 216 -4.33 10.99 8.92
C ASN A 216 -4.30 10.97 10.45
N LYS A 217 -3.43 11.77 11.07
CA LYS A 217 -3.19 11.75 12.52
C LYS A 217 -4.43 12.04 13.36
N LYS A 218 -5.26 13.00 12.92
CA LYS A 218 -6.52 13.34 13.64
C LYS A 218 -7.53 12.22 13.55
N PHE A 219 -7.67 11.62 12.37
CA PHE A 219 -8.54 10.48 12.17
C PHE A 219 -8.08 9.28 13.01
N ALA A 220 -6.80 8.97 13.03
CA ALA A 220 -6.23 7.89 13.83
C ALA A 220 -6.51 8.06 15.34
N ALA A 221 -6.30 9.27 15.87
CA ALA A 221 -6.56 9.57 17.27
C ALA A 221 -8.05 9.39 17.65
N ALA A 222 -8.96 9.73 16.74
CA ALA A 222 -10.41 9.59 16.95
C ALA A 222 -10.94 8.15 16.74
N ASN A 223 -10.19 7.29 16.04
CA ASN A 223 -10.64 5.96 15.61
C ASN A 223 -9.67 4.84 16.02
N LYS A 224 -9.03 4.97 17.18
CA LYS A 224 -7.96 4.06 17.63
C LYS A 224 -8.36 2.59 17.60
N ASP A 225 -9.52 2.24 18.15
CA ASP A 225 -9.96 0.85 18.26
C ASP A 225 -10.28 0.24 16.89
N SER A 226 -10.92 1.01 16.01
CA SER A 226 -11.19 0.58 14.63
C SER A 226 -9.90 0.44 13.81
N LEU A 227 -8.90 1.31 14.05
CA LEU A 227 -7.59 1.20 13.40
C LEU A 227 -6.84 -0.07 13.85
N ILE A 228 -6.88 -0.40 15.14
CA ILE A 228 -6.33 -1.65 15.67
C ILE A 228 -7.07 -2.86 15.07
N ALA A 229 -8.39 -2.81 14.97
CA ALA A 229 -9.19 -3.86 14.35
C ALA A 229 -8.85 -4.04 12.86
N PHE A 230 -8.63 -2.93 12.12
CA PHE A 230 -8.13 -2.95 10.75
C PHE A 230 -6.80 -3.70 10.65
N MET A 231 -5.82 -3.34 11.49
CA MET A 231 -4.50 -3.98 11.50
C MET A 231 -4.60 -5.49 11.75
N LYS A 232 -5.40 -5.91 12.74
CA LYS A 232 -5.61 -7.34 13.06
C LYS A 232 -6.27 -8.08 11.89
N ALA A 233 -7.20 -7.46 11.18
CA ALA A 233 -7.86 -8.07 10.02
C ALA A 233 -6.93 -8.19 8.80
N VAL A 234 -6.05 -7.20 8.58
CA VAL A 234 -4.99 -7.28 7.55
C VAL A 234 -3.99 -8.38 7.90
N ASP A 235 -3.53 -8.41 9.16
CA ASP A 235 -2.59 -9.44 9.64
C ASP A 235 -3.16 -10.85 9.50
N ALA A 236 -4.43 -11.04 9.83
CA ALA A 236 -5.10 -12.34 9.66
C ALA A 236 -5.09 -12.81 8.20
N ALA A 237 -5.27 -11.91 7.24
CA ALA A 237 -5.18 -12.24 5.82
C ALA A 237 -3.74 -12.59 5.40
N ASN A 238 -2.75 -11.84 5.88
CA ASN A 238 -1.34 -12.09 5.63
C ASN A 238 -0.87 -13.41 6.26
N LEU A 239 -1.27 -13.69 7.51
CA LEU A 239 -0.96 -14.94 8.20
C LEU A 239 -1.59 -16.15 7.50
N ASP A 240 -2.83 -16.04 7.03
CA ASP A 240 -3.45 -17.12 6.24
C ASP A 240 -2.65 -17.43 4.96
N TYR A 241 -2.15 -16.39 4.27
CA TYR A 241 -1.25 -16.59 3.14
C TYR A 241 0.06 -17.26 3.55
N LEU A 242 0.73 -16.73 4.59
CA LEU A 242 2.03 -17.23 5.03
C LEU A 242 1.98 -18.70 5.48
N GLN A 243 0.93 -19.09 6.18
CA GLN A 243 0.75 -20.43 6.75
C GLN A 243 0.21 -21.45 5.74
N ASN A 244 -0.54 -20.98 4.74
CA ASN A 244 -1.30 -21.84 3.83
C ASN A 244 -1.00 -21.58 2.35
N LYS A 245 0.22 -21.19 1.99
CA LYS A 245 0.60 -20.80 0.61
C LYS A 245 0.11 -21.76 -0.48
N ALA A 246 0.18 -23.07 -0.21
CA ALA A 246 -0.25 -24.11 -1.14
C ALA A 246 -1.76 -24.05 -1.49
N ALA A 247 -2.59 -23.46 -0.62
CA ALA A 247 -4.02 -23.28 -0.84
C ALA A 247 -4.37 -21.99 -1.62
N TRP A 248 -3.38 -21.13 -1.91
CA TRP A 248 -3.56 -19.89 -2.64
C TRP A 248 -3.29 -20.08 -4.14
N THR A 249 -4.04 -21.00 -4.75
CA THR A 249 -3.97 -21.30 -6.19
C THR A 249 -4.92 -20.41 -6.98
N ALA A 250 -4.69 -20.30 -8.29
CA ALA A 250 -5.52 -19.50 -9.20
C ALA A 250 -7.02 -19.81 -9.10
N ASP A 251 -7.37 -21.07 -8.84
CA ASP A 251 -8.76 -21.53 -8.73
C ASP A 251 -9.37 -21.35 -7.34
N SER A 252 -8.56 -21.01 -6.33
CA SER A 252 -9.03 -20.83 -4.96
C SER A 252 -9.99 -19.64 -4.83
N ALA A 253 -10.94 -19.72 -3.90
CA ALA A 253 -11.82 -18.60 -3.57
C ALA A 253 -11.03 -17.33 -3.18
N LYS A 254 -9.92 -17.50 -2.45
CA LYS A 254 -9.06 -16.41 -2.00
C LYS A 254 -8.47 -15.61 -3.15
N ILE A 255 -7.90 -16.29 -4.14
CA ILE A 255 -7.34 -15.64 -5.34
C ILE A 255 -8.45 -15.02 -6.20
N LYS A 256 -9.61 -15.67 -6.29
CA LYS A 256 -10.79 -15.11 -7.00
C LYS A 256 -11.30 -13.83 -6.33
N SER A 257 -11.33 -13.77 -5.00
CA SER A 257 -11.66 -12.53 -4.25
C SER A 257 -10.66 -11.41 -4.55
N ILE A 258 -9.35 -11.70 -4.55
CA ILE A 258 -8.31 -10.71 -4.93
C ILE A 258 -8.53 -10.23 -6.36
N ALA A 259 -8.73 -11.16 -7.30
CA ALA A 259 -8.95 -10.82 -8.70
C ALA A 259 -10.19 -9.95 -8.91
N ALA A 260 -11.30 -10.27 -8.21
CA ALA A 260 -12.52 -9.47 -8.25
C ALA A 260 -12.31 -8.06 -7.70
N GLN A 261 -11.55 -7.90 -6.62
CA GLN A 261 -11.26 -6.61 -5.98
C GLN A 261 -10.32 -5.74 -6.82
N THR A 262 -9.31 -6.34 -7.45
CA THR A 262 -8.20 -5.61 -8.08
C THR A 262 -8.27 -5.55 -9.60
N GLY A 263 -8.99 -6.49 -10.23
CA GLY A 263 -8.98 -6.71 -11.68
C GLY A 263 -7.74 -7.48 -12.16
N ALA A 264 -6.96 -8.10 -11.26
CA ALA A 264 -5.80 -8.91 -11.63
C ALA A 264 -6.20 -10.23 -12.29
N ASP A 265 -5.32 -10.76 -13.15
CA ASP A 265 -5.48 -12.12 -13.68
C ASP A 265 -5.25 -13.15 -12.56
N PRO A 266 -6.25 -14.00 -12.23
CA PRO A 266 -6.09 -15.01 -11.19
C PRO A 266 -4.86 -15.90 -11.36
N ASN A 267 -4.45 -16.18 -12.60
CA ASN A 267 -3.27 -17.01 -12.88
C ASN A 267 -1.95 -16.30 -12.54
N ALA A 268 -1.94 -14.97 -12.55
CA ALA A 268 -0.76 -14.18 -12.23
C ALA A 268 -0.63 -13.88 -10.72
N VAL A 269 -1.72 -13.92 -9.96
CA VAL A 269 -1.72 -13.53 -8.54
C VAL A 269 -0.79 -14.39 -7.69
N PRO A 270 -0.77 -15.74 -7.77
CA PRO A 270 0.12 -16.55 -6.93
C PRO A 270 1.60 -16.19 -7.11
N VAL A 271 2.05 -16.04 -8.34
CA VAL A 271 3.46 -15.67 -8.66
C VAL A 271 3.76 -14.24 -8.20
N THR A 272 2.78 -13.33 -8.28
CA THR A 272 2.94 -11.95 -7.80
C THR A 272 3.11 -11.92 -6.28
N LEU A 273 2.32 -12.71 -5.53
CA LEU A 273 2.42 -12.80 -4.07
C LEU A 273 3.80 -13.28 -3.60
N GLU A 274 4.45 -14.19 -4.32
CA GLU A 274 5.82 -14.64 -4.01
C GLU A 274 6.87 -13.53 -4.15
N GLY A 275 6.54 -12.47 -4.85
CA GLY A 275 7.41 -11.31 -5.04
C GLY A 275 7.34 -10.29 -3.92
N TYR A 276 6.50 -10.48 -2.91
CA TYR A 276 6.38 -9.65 -1.70
C TYR A 276 6.80 -10.44 -0.45
N LYS A 277 7.29 -9.71 0.57
CA LYS A 277 7.50 -10.28 1.90
C LYS A 277 6.51 -9.63 2.87
N PHE A 278 5.58 -10.42 3.38
CA PHE A 278 4.66 -10.04 4.44
C PHE A 278 5.29 -10.37 5.80
N LEU A 279 5.03 -9.52 6.80
CA LEU A 279 5.53 -9.69 8.16
C LEU A 279 4.34 -9.69 9.13
N PRO A 280 4.23 -10.70 10.01
CA PRO A 280 3.28 -10.66 11.12
C PRO A 280 3.44 -9.40 11.96
N LEU A 281 2.35 -8.87 12.55
CA LEU A 281 2.39 -7.64 13.34
C LEU A 281 3.46 -7.69 14.45
N ALA A 282 3.64 -8.83 15.11
CA ALA A 282 4.65 -8.98 16.16
C ALA A 282 6.08 -8.77 15.65
N GLU A 283 6.40 -9.30 14.45
CA GLU A 283 7.72 -9.11 13.83
C GLU A 283 7.93 -7.65 13.37
N GLN A 284 6.86 -6.93 13.02
CA GLN A 284 6.97 -5.54 12.61
C GLN A 284 7.48 -4.62 13.72
N LEU A 285 7.34 -5.00 15.02
CA LEU A 285 7.87 -4.24 16.15
C LEU A 285 9.39 -4.31 16.30
N GLU A 286 10.05 -5.22 15.60
CA GLU A 286 11.51 -5.36 15.67
C GLU A 286 12.22 -4.07 15.22
N PRO A 287 13.44 -3.82 15.78
CA PRO A 287 14.25 -2.64 15.40
C PRO A 287 14.54 -2.52 13.91
N ALA A 288 14.57 -3.63 13.18
CA ALA A 288 14.76 -3.65 11.73
C ALA A 288 13.59 -3.02 10.96
N TRP A 289 12.39 -3.01 11.54
CA TRP A 289 11.15 -2.59 10.91
C TRP A 289 10.56 -1.33 11.57
N MET A 290 9.30 -1.40 12.00
CA MET A 290 8.59 -0.25 12.62
C MET A 290 9.27 0.20 13.92
N GLY A 291 10.05 -0.66 14.59
CA GLY A 291 10.83 -0.31 15.80
C GLY A 291 12.01 0.64 15.56
N GLY A 292 12.12 1.25 14.37
CA GLY A 292 13.14 2.26 14.04
C GLY A 292 13.69 2.16 12.61
N GLY A 293 13.75 0.94 12.07
CA GLY A 293 14.32 0.68 10.73
C GLY A 293 13.57 1.41 9.62
N ILE A 294 12.24 1.49 9.69
CA ILE A 294 11.41 2.22 8.72
C ILE A 294 11.74 3.72 8.73
N ALA A 295 11.80 4.35 9.91
CA ALA A 295 12.14 5.78 10.00
C ALA A 295 13.55 6.06 9.44
N LYS A 296 14.52 5.17 9.71
CA LYS A 296 15.86 5.25 9.12
C LYS A 296 15.84 5.10 7.60
N ALA A 297 15.13 4.09 7.08
CA ALA A 297 15.03 3.86 5.64
C ALA A 297 14.37 5.05 4.92
N VAL A 298 13.36 5.67 5.52
CA VAL A 298 12.71 6.89 5.01
C VAL A 298 13.70 8.06 4.97
N LYS A 299 14.51 8.25 6.02
CA LYS A 299 15.58 9.25 6.04
C LYS A 299 16.59 9.04 4.91
N ASP A 300 17.06 7.80 4.73
CA ASP A 300 18.02 7.44 3.69
C ASP A 300 17.42 7.65 2.29
N THR A 301 16.14 7.30 2.13
CA THR A 301 15.36 7.53 0.89
C THR A 301 15.23 9.03 0.60
N ALA A 302 14.86 9.85 1.58
CA ALA A 302 14.74 11.30 1.43
C ALA A 302 16.09 11.95 1.07
N ALA A 303 17.18 11.55 1.73
CA ALA A 303 18.52 12.01 1.41
C ALA A 303 18.93 11.66 -0.03
N PHE A 304 18.59 10.45 -0.47
CA PHE A 304 18.82 10.03 -1.85
C PHE A 304 17.98 10.84 -2.84
N LEU A 305 16.67 11.01 -2.60
CA LEU A 305 15.77 11.79 -3.45
C LEU A 305 16.23 13.27 -3.56
N LYS A 306 16.72 13.85 -2.46
CA LYS A 306 17.33 15.18 -2.46
C LYS A 306 18.57 15.22 -3.36
N SER A 307 19.49 14.26 -3.20
CA SER A 307 20.70 14.18 -4.03
C SER A 307 20.39 13.99 -5.52
N ALA A 308 19.26 13.34 -5.83
CA ALA A 308 18.77 13.15 -7.19
C ALA A 308 17.93 14.33 -7.72
N GLY A 309 17.80 15.44 -6.96
CA GLY A 309 17.03 16.63 -7.34
C GLY A 309 15.52 16.38 -7.46
N ARG A 310 14.99 15.44 -6.68
CA ARG A 310 13.57 15.07 -6.67
C ARG A 310 12.77 15.73 -5.54
N ILE A 311 13.46 16.14 -4.49
CA ILE A 311 12.95 16.98 -3.40
C ILE A 311 14.02 18.02 -3.04
N ASP A 312 13.60 19.19 -2.59
CA ASP A 312 14.51 20.30 -2.26
C ASP A 312 15.13 20.13 -0.87
N GLN A 313 14.41 19.46 0.04
CA GLN A 313 14.79 19.29 1.44
C GLN A 313 14.70 17.82 1.85
N ALA A 314 15.41 17.47 2.92
CA ALA A 314 15.26 16.21 3.64
C ALA A 314 15.40 16.51 5.12
N ALA A 315 14.55 15.95 5.96
CA ALA A 315 14.65 16.09 7.41
C ALA A 315 15.78 15.20 7.97
N ASP A 316 16.30 15.58 9.13
CA ASP A 316 17.30 14.78 9.84
C ASP A 316 16.69 13.58 10.57
N ASP A 317 15.38 13.64 10.84
CA ASP A 317 14.63 12.59 11.53
C ASP A 317 13.20 12.47 10.97
N TYR A 318 12.74 11.22 10.81
CA TYR A 318 11.40 10.86 10.35
C TYR A 318 10.63 10.02 11.38
N SER A 319 11.15 9.90 12.61
CA SER A 319 10.49 9.13 13.67
C SER A 319 9.07 9.63 13.98
N ASN A 320 8.82 10.94 13.90
CA ASN A 320 7.51 11.55 14.08
C ASN A 320 6.48 11.21 12.98
N SER A 321 6.93 10.60 11.88
CA SER A 321 6.07 10.12 10.79
C SER A 321 5.74 8.63 10.92
N VAL A 322 6.23 7.96 11.98
CA VAL A 322 6.00 6.54 12.26
C VAL A 322 5.41 6.40 13.66
N ASN A 323 4.22 5.82 13.77
CA ASN A 323 3.56 5.62 15.06
C ASN A 323 3.36 4.12 15.32
N ILE A 324 4.06 3.58 16.33
CA ILE A 324 4.01 2.17 16.72
C ILE A 324 3.02 1.87 17.86
N GLU A 325 2.36 2.87 18.43
CA GLU A 325 1.49 2.66 19.58
C GLU A 325 0.23 1.84 19.22
N TYR A 326 -0.31 2.02 18.02
CA TYR A 326 -1.39 1.17 17.51
C TYR A 326 -0.91 -0.27 17.29
N LEU A 327 0.30 -0.43 16.76
CA LEU A 327 0.91 -1.73 16.52
C LEU A 327 1.15 -2.48 17.84
N LYS A 328 1.70 -1.81 18.86
CA LYS A 328 1.86 -2.38 20.20
C LYS A 328 0.53 -2.86 20.79
N ALA A 329 -0.53 -2.05 20.63
CA ALA A 329 -1.86 -2.42 21.11
C ALA A 329 -2.51 -3.54 20.28
N ALA A 330 -2.14 -3.69 19.01
CA ALA A 330 -2.67 -4.76 18.16
C ALA A 330 -2.07 -6.15 18.49
N VAL A 331 -0.86 -6.22 19.03
CA VAL A 331 -0.18 -7.49 19.37
C VAL A 331 -0.39 -7.94 20.82
N GLN A 332 -1.01 -7.12 21.64
CA GLN A 332 -1.49 -7.49 22.99
C GLN A 332 -2.79 -8.28 22.92
#